data_47e4cdaa33afefa7e48f40797eca4802
#
_entry.id   47e4cdaa33afefa7e48f40797eca4802
#
_cell.length_a   1.000
_cell.length_b   1.000
_cell.length_c   1.000
_cell.angle_alpha   90.00
_cell.angle_beta   90.00
_cell.angle_gamma   90.00
#
_symmetry.space_group_name_H-M   'P 1'
#
loop_
_entity.id
_entity.type
_entity.pdbx_description
1 polymer ?
#
loop_
_entity_poly.entity_id
_entity_poly.type
_entity_poly.pdbx_seq_one_letter_code
_entity_poly.pdbx_strand_id
1 'polypeptide(L)'
;MPETVPIEENTVKQMPDWFIRFYDSLTAREVFSRKTGDIIAMTGKSREHVCRLFKEYTDTTLNVYLNDLRIEHACAMLTTTYSDIIEIALESGVENLSTFYHLFRKVKGITPAKYRKLYWFA
;
A
#
# COMPACT_ATOMS: atom_id res chain seq x y z
N MET A 1 -0.80 -24.38 -22.50
CA MET A 1 -0.66 -23.67 -22.46
C MET A 1 -1.15 -22.96 -21.71
N PRO A 2 -0.78 -22.47 -21.58
CA PRO A 2 -1.02 -21.73 -20.59
C PRO A 2 -2.32 -21.11 -20.66
N GLU A 3 -3.18 -21.68 -20.02
CA GLU A 3 -4.51 -21.17 -19.96
C GLU A 3 -4.61 -19.95 -19.09
N THR A 4 -3.66 -19.78 -18.16
CA THR A 4 -3.71 -18.61 -17.30
C THR A 4 -3.53 -17.33 -18.08
N VAL A 5 -2.71 -17.34 -19.13
CA VAL A 5 -2.47 -16.12 -19.87
C VAL A 5 -3.75 -15.58 -20.52
N PRO A 6 -4.53 -16.43 -21.22
CA PRO A 6 -5.81 -15.93 -21.77
C PRO A 6 -6.77 -15.41 -20.72
N ILE A 7 -6.81 -16.07 -19.54
CA ILE A 7 -7.69 -15.62 -18.46
C ILE A 7 -7.24 -14.26 -17.96
N GLU A 8 -5.94 -14.07 -17.78
CA GLU A 8 -5.43 -12.79 -17.33
C GLU A 8 -5.70 -11.69 -18.34
N GLU A 9 -5.55 -11.99 -19.61
CA GLU A 9 -5.85 -11.01 -20.64
C GLU A 9 -7.31 -10.60 -20.60
N ASN A 10 -8.21 -11.55 -20.42
CA ASN A 10 -9.61 -11.25 -20.34
C ASN A 10 -9.93 -10.35 -19.15
N THR A 11 -9.31 -10.64 -18.00
CA THR A 11 -9.51 -9.84 -16.82
C THR A 11 -9.05 -8.40 -17.05
N VAL A 12 -7.86 -8.24 -17.63
CA VAL A 12 -7.33 -6.90 -17.91
C VAL A 12 -8.22 -6.16 -18.87
N LYS A 13 -8.70 -6.84 -19.92
CA LYS A 13 -9.56 -6.19 -20.90
C LYS A 13 -10.89 -5.74 -20.32
N GLN A 14 -11.34 -6.40 -19.25
CA GLN A 14 -12.59 -6.04 -18.60
C GLN A 14 -12.45 -4.92 -17.61
N MET A 15 -11.22 -4.57 -17.23
CA MET A 15 -11.00 -3.49 -16.28
C MET A 15 -11.24 -2.14 -16.95
N PRO A 16 -12.01 -1.26 -16.28
CA PRO A 16 -12.17 0.10 -16.79
C PRO A 16 -10.83 0.83 -16.86
N ASP A 17 -10.68 1.72 -17.83
CA ASP A 17 -9.45 2.49 -17.95
C ASP A 17 -9.12 3.26 -16.68
N TRP A 18 -10.13 3.85 -16.02
CA TRP A 18 -9.90 4.61 -14.82
C TRP A 18 -9.33 3.73 -13.71
N PHE A 19 -9.74 2.47 -13.64
CA PHE A 19 -9.24 1.56 -12.63
C PHE A 19 -7.78 1.21 -12.87
N ILE A 20 -7.43 0.96 -14.12
CA ILE A 20 -6.04 0.64 -14.47
C ILE A 20 -5.12 1.80 -14.09
N ARG A 21 -5.51 3.03 -14.45
CA ARG A 21 -4.72 4.20 -14.11
C ARG A 21 -4.63 4.40 -12.60
N PHE A 22 -5.74 4.15 -11.90
CA PHE A 22 -5.78 4.24 -10.45
C PHE A 22 -4.81 3.24 -9.82
N TYR A 23 -4.92 1.99 -10.24
CA TYR A 23 -4.08 0.93 -9.70
C TYR A 23 -2.60 1.22 -9.95
N ASP A 24 -2.26 1.65 -11.15
CA ASP A 24 -0.88 1.95 -11.49
C ASP A 24 -0.31 3.11 -10.68
N SER A 25 -1.14 4.04 -10.25
CA SER A 25 -0.69 5.20 -9.50
C SER A 25 -0.36 4.88 -8.04
N LEU A 26 -0.88 3.77 -7.52
CA LEU A 26 -0.82 3.50 -6.08
C LEU A 26 0.58 3.24 -5.55
N THR A 27 1.51 2.82 -6.39
CA THR A 27 2.87 2.52 -5.92
C THR A 27 3.73 3.76 -5.75
N ALA A 28 3.26 4.92 -6.20
CA ALA A 28 3.98 6.17 -6.01
C ALA A 28 3.82 6.64 -4.57
N ARG A 29 4.94 7.00 -3.91
CA ARG A 29 4.89 7.42 -2.52
C ARG A 29 3.94 8.60 -2.30
N GLU A 30 3.95 9.55 -3.22
CA GLU A 30 3.08 10.71 -3.09
C GLU A 30 1.61 10.35 -3.18
N VAL A 31 1.29 9.15 -3.63
CA VAL A 31 -0.09 8.67 -3.65
C VAL A 31 -0.40 7.83 -2.43
N PHE A 32 0.37 6.74 -2.20
CA PHE A 32 0.00 5.83 -1.11
C PHE A 32 0.17 6.46 0.28
N SER A 33 0.93 7.55 0.39
CA SER A 33 1.10 8.23 1.67
C SER A 33 -0.06 9.15 2.02
N ARG A 34 -1.03 9.32 1.12
CA ARG A 34 -2.22 10.11 1.41
C ARG A 34 -3.22 9.29 2.21
N LYS A 35 -4.20 9.97 2.78
CA LYS A 35 -5.29 9.27 3.45
C LYS A 35 -6.05 8.43 2.44
N THR A 36 -6.51 7.27 2.87
CA THR A 36 -7.22 6.36 1.98
C THR A 36 -8.41 7.03 1.30
N GLY A 37 -9.17 7.85 2.06
CA GLY A 37 -10.29 8.56 1.47
C GLY A 37 -9.91 9.49 0.34
N ASP A 38 -8.77 10.17 0.50
CA ASP A 38 -8.28 11.07 -0.55
C ASP A 38 -7.83 10.28 -1.78
N ILE A 39 -7.21 9.13 -1.55
CA ILE A 39 -6.79 8.28 -2.65
C ILE A 39 -8.01 7.81 -3.46
N ILE A 40 -9.05 7.40 -2.76
CA ILE A 40 -10.29 6.97 -3.41
C ILE A 40 -10.92 8.14 -4.17
N ALA A 41 -10.88 9.32 -3.58
CA ALA A 41 -11.48 10.52 -4.22
C ALA A 41 -10.82 10.85 -5.55
N MET A 42 -9.57 10.45 -5.75
CA MET A 42 -8.88 10.70 -7.01
C MET A 42 -9.58 10.02 -8.18
N THR A 43 -10.34 8.97 -7.93
CA THR A 43 -11.01 8.23 -9.00
C THR A 43 -12.31 8.90 -9.45
N GLY A 44 -12.87 9.79 -8.63
CA GLY A 44 -14.21 10.32 -8.89
C GLY A 44 -15.33 9.31 -8.69
N LYS A 45 -15.01 8.12 -8.16
CA LYS A 45 -16.00 7.08 -7.93
C LYS A 45 -16.27 6.94 -6.45
N SER A 46 -17.37 6.27 -6.10
CA SER A 46 -17.72 6.06 -4.69
C SER A 46 -16.75 5.06 -4.05
N ARG A 47 -16.63 5.16 -2.72
CA ARG A 47 -15.79 4.23 -1.98
C ARG A 47 -16.23 2.78 -2.22
N GLU A 48 -17.53 2.54 -2.17
CA GLU A 48 -18.04 1.19 -2.36
C GLU A 48 -17.66 0.62 -3.71
N HIS A 49 -17.77 1.46 -4.75
CA HIS A 49 -17.45 1.02 -6.11
C HIS A 49 -15.97 0.69 -6.25
N VAL A 50 -15.11 1.59 -5.77
CA VAL A 50 -13.66 1.40 -5.86
C VAL A 50 -13.23 0.16 -5.10
N CYS A 51 -13.68 0.03 -3.85
CA CYS A 51 -13.25 -1.10 -3.02
C CYS A 51 -13.75 -2.43 -3.54
N ARG A 52 -14.99 -2.46 -4.06
CA ARG A 52 -15.52 -3.69 -4.63
C ARG A 52 -14.72 -4.13 -5.85
N LEU A 53 -14.43 -3.20 -6.76
CA LEU A 53 -13.65 -3.53 -7.94
C LEU A 53 -12.22 -3.92 -7.58
N PHE A 54 -11.65 -3.24 -6.59
CA PHE A 54 -10.29 -3.56 -6.17
C PHE A 54 -10.20 -5.01 -5.70
N LYS A 55 -11.12 -5.42 -4.84
CA LYS A 55 -11.16 -6.79 -4.35
C LYS A 55 -11.40 -7.78 -5.48
N GLU A 56 -12.29 -7.41 -6.39
CA GLU A 56 -12.65 -8.29 -7.49
C GLU A 56 -11.47 -8.53 -8.43
N TYR A 57 -10.70 -7.49 -8.74
CA TYR A 57 -9.62 -7.60 -9.71
C TYR A 57 -8.29 -8.05 -9.11
N THR A 58 -8.06 -7.80 -7.82
CA THR A 58 -6.75 -8.09 -7.22
C THR A 58 -6.78 -9.18 -6.16
N ASP A 59 -7.97 -9.63 -5.75
CA ASP A 59 -8.15 -10.62 -4.69
C ASP A 59 -7.68 -10.15 -3.32
N THR A 60 -7.37 -8.86 -3.17
CA THR A 60 -7.03 -8.29 -1.88
C THR A 60 -7.78 -6.97 -1.72
N THR A 61 -7.93 -6.50 -0.50
CA THR A 61 -8.62 -5.22 -0.30
C THR A 61 -7.68 -4.07 -0.58
N LEU A 62 -8.25 -2.93 -0.97
CA LEU A 62 -7.46 -1.72 -1.15
C LEU A 62 -6.70 -1.36 0.13
N ASN A 63 -7.37 -1.53 1.28
CA ASN A 63 -6.76 -1.17 2.55
C ASN A 63 -5.51 -2.01 2.84
N VAL A 64 -5.59 -3.32 2.63
CA VAL A 64 -4.45 -4.21 2.84
C VAL A 64 -3.33 -3.84 1.87
N TYR A 65 -3.69 -3.61 0.62
CA TYR A 65 -2.70 -3.28 -0.41
C TYR A 65 -1.95 -1.99 -0.07
N LEU A 66 -2.69 -0.93 0.30
CA LEU A 66 -2.07 0.34 0.66
C LEU A 66 -1.19 0.20 1.91
N ASN A 67 -1.67 -0.53 2.89
CA ASN A 67 -0.91 -0.71 4.12
C ASN A 67 0.40 -1.46 3.87
N ASP A 68 0.37 -2.44 2.97
CA ASP A 68 1.60 -3.14 2.61
C ASP A 68 2.61 -2.19 1.95
N LEU A 69 2.15 -1.32 1.07
CA LEU A 69 3.02 -0.32 0.44
C LEU A 69 3.61 0.62 1.47
N ARG A 70 2.79 1.07 2.42
CA ARG A 70 3.22 1.99 3.47
C ARG A 70 4.27 1.35 4.37
N ILE A 71 4.06 0.09 4.72
CA ILE A 71 5.03 -0.60 5.58
C ILE A 71 6.32 -0.89 4.85
N GLU A 72 6.26 -1.25 3.57
CA GLU A 72 7.48 -1.45 2.78
C GLU A 72 8.30 -0.17 2.68
N HIS A 73 7.62 0.96 2.49
CA HIS A 73 8.30 2.24 2.46
C HIS A 73 8.96 2.53 3.81
N ALA A 74 8.23 2.25 4.90
CA ALA A 74 8.78 2.45 6.24
C ALA A 74 10.01 1.58 6.47
N CYS A 75 9.99 0.35 5.99
CA CYS A 75 11.15 -0.55 6.12
C CYS A 75 12.37 0.04 5.41
N ALA A 76 12.18 0.57 4.22
CA ALA A 76 13.29 1.19 3.48
C ALA A 76 13.87 2.37 4.27
N MET A 77 13.00 3.22 4.82
CA MET A 77 13.47 4.37 5.59
C MET A 77 14.13 3.96 6.90
N LEU A 78 13.59 2.95 7.57
CA LEU A 78 14.16 2.47 8.83
C LEU A 78 15.60 1.99 8.65
N THR A 79 15.90 1.40 7.51
CA THR A 79 17.19 0.75 7.29
C THR A 79 18.19 1.62 6.55
N THR A 80 17.78 2.77 6.01
CA THR A 80 18.66 3.62 5.23
C THR A 80 18.74 5.06 5.74
N THR A 81 17.94 5.45 6.73
CA THR A 81 17.95 6.82 7.24
C THR A 81 17.98 6.80 8.76
N TYR A 82 18.32 7.95 9.34
CA TYR A 82 18.27 8.15 10.78
C TYR A 82 16.98 8.83 11.23
N SER A 83 15.99 8.92 10.36
CA SER A 83 14.73 9.58 10.70
C SER A 83 14.07 8.91 11.90
N ASP A 84 13.38 9.71 12.70
CA ASP A 84 12.64 9.19 13.85
C ASP A 84 11.48 8.31 13.36
N ILE A 85 11.13 7.33 14.19
CA ILE A 85 10.07 6.41 13.81
C ILE A 85 8.75 7.14 13.57
N ILE A 86 8.46 8.20 14.35
CA ILE A 86 7.23 8.96 14.13
C ILE A 86 7.25 9.67 12.78
N GLU A 87 8.40 10.20 12.38
CA GLU A 87 8.52 10.83 11.06
C GLU A 87 8.31 9.80 9.95
N ILE A 88 8.89 8.62 10.12
CA ILE A 88 8.73 7.55 9.14
C ILE A 88 7.27 7.14 9.00
N ALA A 89 6.56 7.02 10.14
CA ALA A 89 5.15 6.67 10.12
C ALA A 89 4.34 7.68 9.32
N LEU A 90 4.57 8.97 9.59
CA LEU A 90 3.83 10.03 8.91
C LEU A 90 4.15 10.07 7.42
N GLU A 91 5.42 9.95 7.07
CA GLU A 91 5.81 9.96 5.66
C GLU A 91 5.28 8.77 4.91
N SER A 92 5.06 7.68 5.60
CA SER A 92 4.53 6.46 4.98
C SER A 92 3.01 6.51 4.83
N GLY A 93 2.36 7.49 5.45
CA GLY A 93 0.92 7.65 5.31
C GLY A 93 0.11 7.10 6.47
N VAL A 94 0.75 6.78 7.59
CA VAL A 94 0.05 6.27 8.77
C VAL A 94 -0.06 7.41 9.79
N GLU A 95 -1.28 7.77 10.16
CA GLU A 95 -1.54 9.02 10.87
C GLU A 95 -1.10 9.05 12.30
N ASN A 96 -1.12 7.91 13.01
CA ASN A 96 -0.66 7.96 14.38
C ASN A 96 0.27 6.79 14.67
N LEU A 97 1.12 7.03 15.66
CA LEU A 97 2.21 6.12 15.98
C LEU A 97 1.71 4.77 16.47
N SER A 98 0.63 4.78 17.25
CA SER A 98 0.08 3.56 17.80
C SER A 98 -0.41 2.63 16.67
N THR A 99 -1.13 3.21 15.72
CA THR A 99 -1.59 2.45 14.56
C THR A 99 -0.41 1.92 13.75
N PHE A 100 0.63 2.75 13.62
CA PHE A 100 1.82 2.36 12.87
C PHE A 100 2.50 1.15 13.53
N TYR A 101 2.70 1.18 14.84
CA TYR A 101 3.32 0.06 15.54
C TYR A 101 2.50 -1.21 15.38
N HIS A 102 1.19 -1.09 15.54
CA HIS A 102 0.31 -2.25 15.42
C HIS A 102 0.40 -2.85 14.02
N LEU A 103 0.30 -2.01 13.01
CA LEU A 103 0.34 -2.43 11.63
C LEU A 103 1.69 -3.03 11.25
N PHE A 104 2.77 -2.37 11.68
CA PHE A 104 4.11 -2.84 11.37
C PHE A 104 4.35 -4.24 11.95
N ARG A 105 3.98 -4.43 13.23
CA ARG A 105 4.15 -5.73 13.85
C ARG A 105 3.30 -6.80 13.18
N LYS A 106 2.10 -6.42 12.73
CA LYS A 106 1.23 -7.36 12.04
C LYS A 106 1.86 -7.84 10.74
N VAL A 107 2.49 -6.93 10.00
CA VAL A 107 3.05 -7.24 8.68
C VAL A 107 4.42 -7.87 8.80
N LYS A 108 5.28 -7.35 9.69
CA LYS A 108 6.68 -7.81 9.75
C LYS A 108 6.99 -8.71 10.94
N GLY A 109 6.11 -8.78 11.93
CA GLY A 109 6.31 -9.67 13.07
C GLY A 109 7.18 -9.12 14.19
N ILE A 110 7.83 -7.97 13.99
CA ILE A 110 8.67 -7.34 14.99
C ILE A 110 8.42 -5.84 14.99
N THR A 111 8.93 -5.14 16.01
CA THR A 111 8.73 -3.70 16.12
C THR A 111 9.60 -2.96 15.11
N PRO A 112 9.21 -1.72 14.76
CA PRO A 112 10.06 -0.92 13.87
C PRO A 112 11.47 -0.70 14.40
N ALA A 113 11.61 -0.46 15.71
CA ALA A 113 12.93 -0.25 16.29
C ALA A 113 13.80 -1.49 16.15
N LYS A 114 13.21 -2.66 16.40
CA LYS A 114 13.94 -3.91 16.26
C LYS A 114 14.29 -4.19 14.81
N TYR A 115 13.37 -3.88 13.92
CA TYR A 115 13.63 -4.03 12.48
C TYR A 115 14.82 -3.18 12.06
N ARG A 116 14.86 -1.92 12.50
CA ARG A 116 15.97 -1.02 12.19
C ARG A 116 17.29 -1.63 12.68
N LYS A 117 17.29 -2.13 13.91
CA LYS A 117 18.50 -2.66 14.50
C LYS A 117 19.01 -3.88 13.76
N LEU A 118 18.10 -4.77 13.37
CA LEU A 118 18.48 -6.02 12.72
C LEU A 118 18.89 -5.84 11.26
N TYR A 119 18.29 -4.89 10.58
CA TYR A 119 18.44 -4.76 9.12
C TYR A 119 19.08 -3.45 8.70
N TRP A 120 19.76 -2.76 9.63
CA TRP A 120 20.42 -1.51 9.28
C TRP A 120 21.41 -1.73 8.15
N PHE A 121 21.26 -0.92 7.12
CA PHE A 121 22.00 -1.14 5.88
C PHE A 121 23.39 -0.52 5.92
N ALA A 122 23.62 0.49 6.77
CA ALA A 122 24.93 1.09 6.86
C ALA A 122 25.92 0.14 7.51
#